data_12e8bb6bb9b8fb4896ca142d2ae3ebe1
#
_entry.id   12e8bb6bb9b8fb4896ca142d2ae3ebe1
#
_cell.length_a   1.000
_cell.length_b   1.000
_cell.length_c   1.000
_cell.angle_alpha   90.00
_cell.angle_beta   90.00
_cell.angle_gamma   90.00
#
_symmetry.space_group_name_H-M   'P 1'
#
loop_
_entity.id
_entity.type
_entity.pdbx_description
1 polymer ?
#
loop_
_entity_poly.entity_id
_entity_poly.type
_entity_poly.pdbx_seq_one_letter_code
_entity_poly.pdbx_strand_id
1 'polypeptide(L)'
;MSFIAFAIFLFLTAVAGLHVAWGTGVRWPCKTETELVSTVVGHRSNKMPTPNQCYLAALAIYIPGPIALMLAGLIDASVTASTIPLAGSAAALVFLGRGIAGYLPAWRERFPREPFATYDRLYYSPLCLLLAAGFLILLINRPGT
;
A
#
# COMPACT_ATOMS: atom_id res chain seq x y z
N MET A 1 1.86 16.92 12.13
CA MET A 1 0.94 15.88 11.62
C MET A 1 0.65 16.01 10.13
N SER A 2 0.46 17.22 9.60
CA SER A 2 0.15 17.45 8.17
C SER A 2 1.18 16.85 7.22
N PHE A 3 2.49 16.99 7.52
CA PHE A 3 3.55 16.43 6.66
C PHE A 3 3.45 14.90 6.52
N ILE A 4 3.20 14.18 7.62
CA ILE A 4 3.05 12.71 7.60
C ILE A 4 1.85 12.31 6.74
N ALA A 5 0.71 12.99 6.92
CA ALA A 5 -0.51 12.72 6.16
C ALA A 5 -0.31 12.97 4.65
N PHE A 6 0.31 14.09 4.28
CA PHE A 6 0.64 14.38 2.88
C PHE A 6 1.62 13.36 2.29
N ALA A 7 2.66 12.98 3.04
CA ALA A 7 3.62 11.98 2.59
C ALA A 7 2.94 10.63 2.32
N ILE A 8 2.07 10.17 3.23
CA ILE A 8 1.27 8.94 3.05
C ILE A 8 0.36 9.08 1.82
N PHE A 9 -0.38 10.18 1.70
CA PHE A 9 -1.30 10.41 0.59
C PHE A 9 -0.59 10.41 -0.76
N LEU A 10 0.50 11.15 -0.90
CA LEU A 10 1.26 11.23 -2.15
C LEU A 10 1.89 9.89 -2.52
N PHE A 11 2.48 9.20 -1.55
CA PHE A 11 3.08 7.89 -1.77
C PHE A 11 2.04 6.86 -2.23
N LEU A 12 0.92 6.74 -1.52
CA LEU A 12 -0.14 5.80 -1.88
C LEU A 12 -0.80 6.14 -3.21
N THR A 13 -0.97 7.44 -3.52
CA THR A 13 -1.47 7.89 -4.83
C THR A 13 -0.52 7.50 -5.96
N ALA A 14 0.79 7.66 -5.76
CA ALA A 14 1.79 7.26 -6.76
C ALA A 14 1.78 5.74 -6.99
N VAL A 15 1.75 4.95 -5.92
CA VAL A 15 1.69 3.47 -6.01
C VAL A 15 0.38 3.01 -6.64
N ALA A 16 -0.75 3.61 -6.30
CA ALA A 16 -2.05 3.33 -6.93
C ALA A 16 -2.01 3.66 -8.43
N GLY A 17 -1.42 4.79 -8.81
CA GLY A 17 -1.22 5.18 -10.21
C GLY A 17 -0.41 4.17 -11.01
N LEU A 18 0.63 3.57 -10.41
CA LEU A 18 1.38 2.48 -11.03
C LEU A 18 0.50 1.25 -11.29
N HIS A 19 -0.36 0.87 -10.34
CA HIS A 19 -1.26 -0.25 -10.52
C HIS A 19 -2.29 0.01 -11.62
N VAL A 20 -2.80 1.23 -11.75
CA VAL A 20 -3.65 1.63 -12.88
C VAL A 20 -2.87 1.50 -14.21
N ALA A 21 -1.65 2.03 -14.27
CA ALA A 21 -0.81 1.95 -15.45
C ALA A 21 -0.53 0.48 -15.86
N TRP A 22 -0.23 -0.39 -14.91
CA TRP A 22 -0.07 -1.82 -15.19
C TRP A 22 -1.36 -2.48 -15.67
N GLY A 23 -2.51 -2.08 -15.15
CA GLY A 23 -3.82 -2.54 -15.61
C GLY A 23 -4.13 -2.12 -17.06
N THR A 24 -3.56 -1.01 -17.54
CA THR A 24 -3.68 -0.58 -18.95
C THR A 24 -2.61 -1.19 -19.86
N GLY A 25 -1.73 -2.05 -19.34
CA GLY A 25 -0.67 -2.71 -20.11
C GLY A 25 0.67 -1.98 -20.15
N VAL A 26 0.82 -0.87 -19.44
CA VAL A 26 2.12 -0.20 -19.26
C VAL A 26 3.05 -1.11 -18.46
N ARG A 27 4.31 -1.25 -18.89
CA ARG A 27 5.28 -2.15 -18.26
C ARG A 27 6.35 -1.42 -17.44
N TRP A 28 6.30 -0.10 -17.39
CA TRP A 28 7.26 0.67 -16.61
C TRP A 28 7.24 0.26 -15.12
N PRO A 29 8.37 0.11 -14.45
CA PRO A 29 9.75 0.48 -14.81
C PRO A 29 10.52 -0.60 -15.60
N CYS A 30 9.90 -1.70 -15.98
CA CYS A 30 10.53 -2.82 -16.68
C CYS A 30 10.33 -2.73 -18.19
N LYS A 31 11.13 -3.51 -18.94
CA LYS A 31 11.05 -3.55 -20.41
C LYS A 31 10.06 -4.61 -20.91
N THR A 32 9.90 -5.68 -20.16
CA THR A 32 9.04 -6.82 -20.53
C THR A 32 8.03 -7.12 -19.44
N GLU A 33 6.92 -7.78 -19.79
CA GLU A 33 5.91 -8.23 -18.83
C GLU A 33 6.49 -9.25 -17.83
N THR A 34 7.30 -10.18 -18.31
CA THR A 34 7.95 -11.19 -17.47
C THR A 34 8.85 -10.56 -16.41
N GLU A 35 9.62 -9.54 -16.81
CA GLU A 35 10.46 -8.78 -15.87
C GLU A 35 9.61 -8.02 -14.86
N LEU A 36 8.51 -7.37 -15.29
CA LEU A 36 7.60 -6.69 -14.39
C LEU A 36 6.99 -7.64 -13.38
N VAL A 37 6.49 -8.81 -13.82
CA VAL A 37 5.89 -9.81 -12.94
C VAL A 37 6.89 -10.32 -11.91
N SER A 38 8.13 -10.60 -12.31
CA SER A 38 9.16 -11.05 -11.38
C SER A 38 9.58 -9.96 -10.38
N THR A 39 9.41 -8.68 -10.74
CA THR A 39 9.80 -7.54 -9.90
C THR A 39 8.72 -7.12 -8.91
N VAL A 40 7.44 -7.12 -9.32
CA VAL A 40 6.35 -6.54 -8.53
C VAL A 40 5.32 -7.55 -8.02
N VAL A 41 5.23 -8.73 -8.62
CA VAL A 41 4.29 -9.79 -8.22
C VAL A 41 4.99 -10.92 -7.49
N GLY A 42 6.07 -11.45 -8.04
CA GLY A 42 6.92 -12.47 -7.42
C GLY A 42 6.28 -13.84 -7.24
N HIS A 43 5.04 -14.04 -7.69
CA HIS A 43 4.31 -15.30 -7.52
C HIS A 43 4.89 -16.43 -8.40
N ARG A 44 4.80 -17.67 -7.90
CA ARG A 44 5.32 -18.86 -8.61
C ARG A 44 4.79 -19.01 -10.04
N SER A 45 3.53 -18.65 -10.29
CA SER A 45 2.89 -18.80 -11.61
C SER A 45 3.51 -17.91 -12.71
N ASN A 46 4.23 -16.86 -12.33
CA ASN A 46 4.82 -15.88 -13.26
C ASN A 46 3.80 -15.29 -14.26
N LYS A 47 2.57 -15.12 -13.83
CA LYS A 47 1.49 -14.52 -14.64
C LYS A 47 1.19 -13.12 -14.13
N MET A 48 1.00 -12.19 -15.05
CA MET A 48 0.53 -10.84 -14.74
C MET A 48 -0.89 -10.92 -14.17
N PRO A 49 -1.22 -10.17 -13.11
CA PRO A 49 -2.59 -9.99 -12.68
C PRO A 49 -3.46 -9.43 -13.80
N THR A 50 -4.73 -9.80 -13.80
CA THR A 50 -5.69 -9.25 -14.77
C THR A 50 -5.86 -7.75 -14.57
N PRO A 51 -6.28 -6.99 -15.61
CA PRO A 51 -6.56 -5.55 -15.47
C PRO A 51 -7.48 -5.23 -14.29
N ASN A 52 -8.54 -6.00 -14.08
CA ASN A 52 -9.45 -5.81 -12.96
C ASN A 52 -8.76 -6.01 -11.60
N GLN A 53 -7.87 -6.97 -11.48
CA GLN A 53 -7.07 -7.16 -10.25
C GLN A 53 -6.13 -5.99 -10.00
N CYS A 54 -5.52 -5.43 -11.05
CA CYS A 54 -4.69 -4.23 -10.93
C CYS A 54 -5.53 -3.02 -10.49
N TYR A 55 -6.72 -2.81 -11.03
CA TYR A 55 -7.59 -1.69 -10.66
C TYR A 55 -8.15 -1.84 -9.23
N LEU A 56 -8.51 -3.04 -8.83
CA LEU A 56 -8.92 -3.32 -7.44
C LEU A 56 -7.77 -3.06 -6.45
N ALA A 57 -6.56 -3.48 -6.80
CA ALA A 57 -5.37 -3.19 -5.99
C ALA A 57 -5.11 -1.67 -5.93
N ALA A 58 -5.21 -0.96 -7.05
CA ALA A 58 -5.08 0.49 -7.10
C ALA A 58 -6.08 1.19 -6.16
N LEU A 59 -7.34 0.79 -6.21
CA LEU A 59 -8.38 1.34 -5.34
C LEU A 59 -8.10 1.07 -3.86
N ALA A 60 -7.75 -0.18 -3.52
CA ALA A 60 -7.44 -0.57 -2.15
C ALA A 60 -6.22 0.18 -1.58
N ILE A 61 -5.21 0.46 -2.42
CA ILE A 61 -4.02 1.23 -2.06
C ILE A 61 -4.33 2.73 -1.95
N TYR A 62 -5.20 3.26 -2.81
CA TYR A 62 -5.54 4.69 -2.83
C TYR A 62 -6.38 5.11 -1.61
N ILE A 63 -7.42 4.33 -1.25
CA ILE A 63 -8.38 4.67 -0.20
C ILE A 63 -7.73 5.11 1.13
N PRO A 64 -6.70 4.46 1.67
CA PRO A 64 -6.04 4.91 2.90
C PRO A 64 -5.40 6.31 2.80
N GLY A 65 -5.04 6.78 1.61
CA GLY A 65 -4.44 8.10 1.42
C GLY A 65 -5.32 9.26 1.90
N PRO A 66 -6.55 9.44 1.36
CA PRO A 66 -7.50 10.42 1.87
C PRO A 66 -7.83 10.25 3.38
N ILE A 67 -7.90 9.00 3.88
CA ILE A 67 -8.12 8.74 5.31
C ILE A 67 -6.99 9.34 6.16
N ALA A 68 -5.74 9.28 5.71
CA ALA A 68 -4.62 9.92 6.41
C ALA A 68 -4.79 11.46 6.49
N LEU A 69 -5.28 12.10 5.41
CA LEU A 69 -5.57 13.54 5.40
C LEU A 69 -6.72 13.91 6.35
N MET A 70 -7.78 13.08 6.40
CA MET A 70 -8.90 13.27 7.30
C MET A 70 -8.48 13.09 8.77
N LEU A 71 -7.64 12.12 9.10
CA LEU A 71 -7.07 11.92 10.44
C LEU A 71 -6.25 13.13 10.90
N ALA A 72 -5.58 13.81 9.99
CA ALA A 72 -4.81 15.02 10.28
C ALA A 72 -5.66 16.29 10.31
N GLY A 73 -6.99 16.22 10.09
CA GLY A 73 -7.88 17.38 10.02
C GLY A 73 -7.66 18.29 8.81
N LEU A 74 -7.08 17.77 7.74
CA LEU A 74 -6.80 18.54 6.51
C LEU A 74 -7.96 18.49 5.51
N ILE A 75 -8.84 17.52 5.65
CA ILE A 75 -10.06 17.36 4.86
C ILE A 75 -11.19 17.03 5.83
N ASP A 76 -12.30 17.76 5.71
CA ASP A 76 -13.51 17.47 6.48
C ASP A 76 -14.22 16.25 5.88
N ALA A 77 -14.62 15.35 6.78
CA ALA A 77 -15.40 14.19 6.42
C ALA A 77 -16.83 14.35 6.97
N SER A 78 -17.83 14.33 6.08
CA SER A 78 -19.25 14.34 6.45
C SER A 78 -19.71 12.97 6.98
N VAL A 79 -18.93 12.37 7.90
CA VAL A 79 -19.16 11.04 8.48
C VAL A 79 -19.11 11.12 10.01
N THR A 80 -19.63 10.10 10.69
CA THR A 80 -19.62 10.06 12.15
C THR A 80 -18.19 10.14 12.71
N ALA A 81 -18.01 10.76 13.86
CA ALA A 81 -16.71 11.01 14.50
C ALA A 81 -15.86 9.75 14.72
N SER A 82 -16.49 8.56 14.81
CA SER A 82 -15.82 7.29 14.99
C SER A 82 -15.37 6.62 13.68
N THR A 83 -15.96 6.99 12.53
CA THR A 83 -15.71 6.30 11.25
C THR A 83 -14.28 6.46 10.76
N ILE A 84 -13.74 7.67 10.81
CA ILE A 84 -12.38 7.95 10.30
C ILE A 84 -11.32 7.26 11.16
N PRO A 85 -11.37 7.32 12.52
CA PRO A 85 -10.44 6.55 13.34
C PRO A 85 -10.51 5.03 13.12
N LEU A 86 -11.72 4.49 12.96
CA LEU A 86 -11.88 3.07 12.66
C LEU A 86 -11.24 2.69 11.31
N ALA A 87 -11.48 3.48 10.26
CA ALA A 87 -10.89 3.29 8.95
C ALA A 87 -9.35 3.43 8.98
N GLY A 88 -8.83 4.40 9.73
CA GLY A 88 -7.40 4.58 9.93
C GLY A 88 -6.76 3.41 10.69
N SER A 89 -7.45 2.88 11.71
CA SER A 89 -7.01 1.69 12.45
C SER A 89 -6.98 0.46 11.55
N ALA A 90 -8.00 0.28 10.70
CA ALA A 90 -8.02 -0.80 9.72
C ALA A 90 -6.86 -0.67 8.72
N ALA A 91 -6.57 0.54 8.22
CA ALA A 91 -5.43 0.78 7.34
C ALA A 91 -4.10 0.46 8.04
N ALA A 92 -3.92 0.90 9.29
CA ALA A 92 -2.73 0.58 10.09
C ALA A 92 -2.53 -0.93 10.22
N LEU A 93 -3.59 -1.68 10.54
CA LEU A 93 -3.55 -3.14 10.69
C LEU A 93 -3.23 -3.85 9.37
N VAL A 94 -3.81 -3.41 8.25
CA VAL A 94 -3.53 -3.98 6.93
C VAL A 94 -2.06 -3.77 6.55
N PHE A 95 -1.53 -2.56 6.70
CA PHE A 95 -0.12 -2.29 6.40
C PHE A 95 0.82 -3.01 7.37
N LEU A 96 0.48 -3.08 8.66
CA LEU A 96 1.25 -3.83 9.65
C LEU A 96 1.30 -5.32 9.28
N GLY A 97 0.14 -5.92 9.01
CA GLY A 97 0.04 -7.33 8.62
C GLY A 97 0.80 -7.62 7.32
N ARG A 98 0.68 -6.74 6.30
CA ARG A 98 1.42 -6.86 5.04
C ARG A 98 2.95 -6.73 5.26
N GLY A 99 3.36 -5.79 6.09
CA GLY A 99 4.77 -5.59 6.41
C GLY A 99 5.39 -6.78 7.13
N ILE A 100 4.67 -7.36 8.10
CA ILE A 100 5.12 -8.56 8.82
C ILE A 100 5.14 -9.78 7.89
N ALA A 101 4.10 -9.95 7.06
CA ALA A 101 3.95 -11.08 6.17
C ALA A 101 5.18 -11.32 5.28
N GLY A 102 5.81 -10.26 4.76
CA GLY A 102 6.99 -10.36 3.91
C GLY A 102 8.21 -11.05 4.55
N TYR A 103 8.22 -11.16 5.87
CA TYR A 103 9.28 -11.86 6.62
C TYR A 103 8.90 -13.30 6.99
N LEU A 104 7.62 -13.69 6.81
CA LEU A 104 7.15 -15.03 7.18
C LEU A 104 7.55 -16.08 6.13
N PRO A 105 7.96 -17.29 6.57
CA PRO A 105 8.33 -18.38 5.65
C PRO A 105 7.22 -18.71 4.65
N ALA A 106 5.96 -18.81 5.08
CA ALA A 106 4.82 -19.11 4.22
C ALA A 106 4.62 -18.10 3.09
N TRP A 107 4.87 -16.80 3.36
CA TRP A 107 4.83 -15.75 2.34
C TRP A 107 5.97 -15.92 1.34
N ARG A 108 7.17 -16.19 1.82
CA ARG A 108 8.36 -16.36 0.98
C ARG A 108 8.28 -17.60 0.08
N GLU A 109 7.68 -18.68 0.57
CA GLU A 109 7.38 -19.86 -0.23
C GLU A 109 6.37 -19.59 -1.34
N ARG A 110 5.40 -18.70 -1.10
CA ARG A 110 4.38 -18.32 -2.09
C ARG A 110 4.91 -17.36 -3.14
N PHE A 111 5.83 -16.47 -2.76
CA PHE A 111 6.41 -15.41 -3.60
C PHE A 111 7.94 -15.51 -3.66
N PRO A 112 8.50 -16.62 -4.20
CA PRO A 112 9.94 -16.90 -4.14
C PRO A 112 10.74 -16.26 -5.27
N ARG A 113 10.11 -15.60 -6.26
CA ARG A 113 10.80 -15.12 -7.45
C ARG A 113 11.64 -13.88 -7.16
N GLU A 114 12.85 -13.90 -7.69
CA GLU A 114 13.73 -12.73 -7.71
C GLU A 114 13.43 -11.86 -8.95
N PRO A 115 13.60 -10.52 -8.86
CA PRO A 115 14.08 -9.74 -7.71
C PRO A 115 13.02 -9.42 -6.64
N PHE A 116 11.74 -9.81 -6.85
CA PHE A 116 10.65 -9.52 -5.90
C PHE A 116 10.98 -9.98 -4.46
N ALA A 117 11.46 -11.21 -4.29
CA ALA A 117 11.70 -11.76 -2.95
C ALA A 117 12.73 -10.95 -2.14
N THR A 118 13.75 -10.41 -2.80
CA THR A 118 14.72 -9.49 -2.22
C THR A 118 14.12 -8.11 -1.98
N TYR A 119 13.42 -7.54 -2.96
CA TYR A 119 12.80 -6.21 -2.86
C TYR A 119 11.67 -6.17 -1.83
N ASP A 120 10.90 -7.24 -1.71
CA ASP A 120 9.85 -7.34 -0.70
C ASP A 120 10.44 -7.25 0.72
N ARG A 121 11.53 -7.94 0.99
CA ARG A 121 12.20 -7.90 2.28
C ARG A 121 12.90 -6.57 2.57
N LEU A 122 13.52 -5.94 1.57
CA LEU A 122 14.35 -4.75 1.76
C LEU A 122 13.57 -3.45 1.60
N TYR A 123 12.50 -3.44 0.81
CA TYR A 123 11.77 -2.21 0.47
C TYR A 123 10.28 -2.32 0.74
N TYR A 124 9.54 -3.30 0.16
CA TYR A 124 8.09 -3.29 0.21
C TYR A 124 7.55 -3.56 1.62
N SER A 125 8.10 -4.53 2.33
CA SER A 125 7.70 -4.82 3.70
C SER A 125 8.09 -3.72 4.69
N PRO A 126 9.32 -3.16 4.69
CA PRO A 126 9.65 -1.98 5.50
C PRO A 126 8.77 -0.76 5.19
N LEU A 127 8.45 -0.48 3.92
CA LEU A 127 7.55 0.60 3.55
C LEU A 127 6.14 0.40 4.14
N CYS A 128 5.62 -0.83 4.10
CA CYS A 128 4.35 -1.14 4.75
C CYS A 128 4.40 -0.89 6.27
N LEU A 129 5.49 -1.28 6.95
CA LEU A 129 5.68 -1.00 8.38
C LEU A 129 5.76 0.50 8.66
N LEU A 130 6.43 1.28 7.82
CA LEU A 130 6.48 2.74 7.93
C LEU A 130 5.09 3.37 7.74
N LEU A 131 4.30 2.90 6.79
CA LEU A 131 2.92 3.34 6.60
C LEU A 131 2.07 3.02 7.83
N ALA A 132 2.17 1.81 8.38
CA ALA A 132 1.48 1.43 9.60
C ALA A 132 1.85 2.35 10.77
N ALA A 133 3.14 2.63 10.98
CA ALA A 133 3.61 3.57 12.00
C ALA A 133 3.06 4.99 11.76
N GLY A 134 3.05 5.45 10.51
CA GLY A 134 2.48 6.75 10.13
C GLY A 134 1.00 6.86 10.49
N PHE A 135 0.19 5.84 10.19
CA PHE A 135 -1.22 5.80 10.58
C PHE A 135 -1.40 5.78 12.10
N LEU A 136 -0.59 5.03 12.85
CA LEU A 136 -0.62 5.01 14.32
C LEU A 136 -0.30 6.39 14.90
N ILE A 137 0.69 7.08 14.37
CA ILE A 137 1.03 8.45 14.78
C ILE A 137 -0.15 9.41 14.53
N LEU A 138 -0.80 9.32 13.36
CA LEU A 138 -1.96 10.14 13.04
C LEU A 138 -3.15 9.84 13.96
N LEU A 139 -3.39 8.58 14.30
CA LEU A 139 -4.46 8.17 15.20
C LEU A 139 -4.28 8.71 16.63
N ILE A 140 -3.04 8.65 17.15
CA ILE A 140 -2.71 9.10 18.52
C ILE A 140 -2.79 10.64 18.62
N ASN A 141 -2.43 11.36 17.54
CA ASN A 141 -2.31 12.82 17.55
C ASN A 141 -3.44 13.52 16.75
N ARG A 142 -4.57 12.85 16.54
CA ARG A 142 -5.68 13.45 15.78
C ARG A 142 -6.28 14.67 16.51
N PRO A 143 -6.72 15.72 15.79
CA PRO A 143 -7.44 16.85 16.40
C PRO A 143 -8.74 16.37 17.07
N GLY A 144 -8.97 16.79 18.30
CA GLY A 144 -10.22 16.50 19.04
C GLY A 144 -10.21 15.23 19.91
N THR A 145 -9.02 14.69 20.21
CA THR A 145 -8.82 13.69 21.30
C THR A 145 -8.27 14.33 22.53
#